data_9c5d1b4b7a3feb1b09684ad9cc403488
#
_entry.id   9c5d1b4b7a3feb1b09684ad9cc403488
#
_cell.length_a   1.000
_cell.length_b   1.000
_cell.length_c   1.000
_cell.angle_alpha   90.00
_cell.angle_beta   90.00
_cell.angle_gamma   90.00
#
_symmetry.space_group_name_H-M   'P 1'
#
loop_
_entity.id
_entity.type
_entity.pdbx_description
1 polymer ?
#
loop_
_entity_poly.entity_id
_entity_poly.type
_entity_poly.pdbx_seq_one_letter_code
_entity_poly.pdbx_strand_id
1 'polypeptide(L)'
;MFDDLLLIKFEYPYLLLLILLFIITNKYFKAKTESYYMPHLEIFESSKSLQGSLIPLLKWLTIICAIIALSSPIKELNIIKNKKDGIDMIVSLDTSASMRAQGFNPLNTSQNRWQVVQEIVNDFISSRVNDNIGIVVFGTSVMTASPLSYDKKAQTKIIESLNIGIVGDKTALINSIATSINILKQKETKTKIIIAITDGEDTASNIPLSVVVKLAKKYNIKIYTIAIGRTNTSTLHQLSSQSGGKTFVAYTQKDLVNIYNVIDKLEKSKIEQNKIVVKEYYFFYPLIVAFLSLLFFVYLKNRRETL
;
A
#
# COMPACT_ATOMS: atom_id res chain seq x y z
N MET A 1 -16.19 6.73 -24.34
CA MET A 1 -15.04 7.25 -25.13
C MET A 1 -14.81 8.75 -24.94
N PHE A 2 -15.83 9.63 -24.93
CA PHE A 2 -15.66 11.08 -24.66
C PHE A 2 -15.46 11.40 -23.17
N ASP A 3 -16.07 10.66 -22.25
CA ASP A 3 -15.89 10.85 -20.79
C ASP A 3 -14.49 10.49 -20.29
N ASP A 4 -13.77 9.64 -21.02
CA ASP A 4 -12.40 9.24 -20.67
C ASP A 4 -11.36 10.32 -20.97
N LEU A 5 -11.63 11.21 -21.92
CA LEU A 5 -10.73 12.34 -22.28
C LEU A 5 -10.71 13.44 -21.21
N LEU A 6 -11.80 13.62 -20.47
CA LEU A 6 -11.91 14.61 -19.39
C LEU A 6 -11.10 14.25 -18.12
N LEU A 7 -10.58 13.03 -18.05
CA LEU A 7 -9.77 12.52 -16.91
C LEU A 7 -8.26 12.61 -17.16
N ILE A 8 -7.84 13.16 -18.30
CA ILE A 8 -6.42 13.31 -18.62
C ILE A 8 -5.86 14.55 -17.90
N LYS A 9 -4.85 14.33 -17.09
CA LYS A 9 -4.05 15.36 -16.43
C LYS A 9 -2.69 15.46 -17.10
N PHE A 10 -2.06 16.63 -17.05
CA PHE A 10 -0.69 16.80 -17.51
C PHE A 10 0.26 16.72 -16.31
N GLU A 11 1.31 15.91 -16.41
CA GLU A 11 2.32 15.80 -15.36
C GLU A 11 3.15 17.09 -15.25
N TYR A 12 3.43 17.72 -16.40
CA TYR A 12 4.19 18.98 -16.48
C TYR A 12 3.41 20.07 -17.23
N PRO A 13 2.31 20.61 -16.67
CA PRO A 13 1.43 21.55 -17.35
C PRO A 13 2.12 22.87 -17.74
N TYR A 14 3.19 23.25 -17.03
CA TYR A 14 3.94 24.47 -17.31
C TYR A 14 4.66 24.40 -18.67
N LEU A 15 4.95 23.22 -19.21
CA LEU A 15 5.55 23.07 -20.53
C LEU A 15 4.60 23.52 -21.68
N LEU A 16 3.31 23.57 -21.45
CA LEU A 16 2.36 24.12 -22.41
C LEU A 16 2.61 25.62 -22.68
N LEU A 17 3.24 26.35 -21.75
CA LEU A 17 3.64 27.74 -21.95
C LEU A 17 4.68 27.92 -23.08
N LEU A 18 5.40 26.87 -23.47
CA LEU A 18 6.31 26.88 -24.60
C LEU A 18 5.57 27.20 -25.91
N ILE A 19 4.28 26.85 -26.06
CA ILE A 19 3.47 27.20 -27.23
C ILE A 19 3.45 28.71 -27.38
N LEU A 20 3.26 29.44 -26.30
CA LEU A 20 3.22 30.91 -26.31
C LEU A 20 4.57 31.50 -26.71
N LEU A 21 5.67 30.93 -26.25
CA LEU A 21 7.03 31.32 -26.63
C LEU A 21 7.26 31.13 -28.14
N PHE A 22 6.83 30.01 -28.71
CA PHE A 22 6.94 29.76 -30.14
C PHE A 22 6.06 30.73 -30.98
N ILE A 23 4.88 31.10 -30.49
CA ILE A 23 4.03 32.12 -31.16
C ILE A 23 4.73 33.47 -31.15
N ILE A 24 5.30 33.89 -30.03
CA ILE A 24 6.02 35.15 -29.88
C ILE A 24 7.23 35.17 -30.81
N THR A 25 8.06 34.13 -30.78
CA THR A 25 9.25 34.04 -31.64
C THR A 25 8.87 34.07 -33.13
N ASN A 26 7.82 33.37 -33.55
CA ASN A 26 7.35 33.38 -34.93
C ASN A 26 6.84 34.78 -35.37
N LYS A 27 6.29 35.57 -34.43
CA LYS A 27 5.81 36.94 -34.74
C LYS A 27 6.96 37.93 -34.84
N TYR A 28 7.95 37.85 -33.94
CA TYR A 28 9.04 38.84 -33.89
C TYR A 28 10.26 38.48 -34.75
N PHE A 29 10.54 37.20 -34.95
CA PHE A 29 11.66 36.71 -35.74
C PHE A 29 11.17 36.16 -37.09
N LYS A 30 10.65 37.05 -37.98
CA LYS A 30 10.39 36.66 -39.36
C LYS A 30 11.75 36.44 -40.04
N ALA A 31 11.99 35.24 -40.58
CA ALA A 31 13.16 35.00 -41.43
C ALA A 31 13.15 35.95 -42.59
N LYS A 32 14.23 36.74 -42.76
CA LYS A 32 14.44 37.52 -43.96
C LYS A 32 14.66 36.54 -45.10
N THR A 33 13.65 36.35 -45.92
CA THR A 33 13.81 35.69 -47.22
C THR A 33 14.51 36.69 -48.15
N GLU A 34 15.66 36.31 -48.68
CA GLU A 34 16.30 37.10 -49.75
C GLU A 34 15.33 37.11 -50.93
N SER A 35 14.86 38.30 -51.31
CA SER A 35 14.02 38.48 -52.45
C SER A 35 14.89 38.85 -53.65
N TYR A 36 14.98 37.96 -54.61
CA TYR A 36 15.61 38.29 -55.89
C TYR A 36 14.58 39.01 -56.78
N TYR A 37 14.94 40.19 -57.26
CA TYR A 37 14.13 40.93 -58.21
C TYR A 37 14.30 40.30 -59.60
N MET A 38 13.26 39.64 -60.13
CA MET A 38 13.20 39.17 -61.51
C MET A 38 12.25 40.08 -62.27
N PRO A 39 12.74 40.89 -63.23
CA PRO A 39 11.90 41.64 -64.10
C PRO A 39 11.24 40.68 -65.12
N HIS A 40 9.91 40.73 -65.27
CA HIS A 40 9.02 39.92 -66.13
C HIS A 40 8.21 38.80 -65.46
N LEU A 41 8.00 38.88 -64.14
CA LEU A 41 7.12 37.94 -63.43
C LEU A 41 5.61 38.20 -63.66
N GLU A 42 5.22 39.24 -64.34
CA GLU A 42 3.79 39.56 -64.60
C GLU A 42 3.09 38.53 -65.53
N ILE A 43 3.86 37.65 -66.18
CA ILE A 43 3.33 36.62 -67.09
C ILE A 43 2.91 35.32 -66.32
N PHE A 44 3.34 35.15 -65.07
CA PHE A 44 2.97 33.99 -64.27
C PHE A 44 1.81 34.37 -63.37
N GLU A 45 0.58 33.97 -63.74
CA GLU A 45 -0.56 34.00 -62.84
C GLU A 45 -0.19 33.25 -61.53
N SER A 46 -0.27 33.97 -60.45
CA SER A 46 -0.04 33.32 -59.08
C SER A 46 -1.16 32.34 -58.78
N SER A 47 -1.03 31.13 -59.28
CA SER A 47 -1.86 30.04 -58.79
C SER A 47 -1.60 29.90 -57.29
N LYS A 48 -2.61 30.15 -56.44
CA LYS A 48 -2.55 29.87 -55.01
C LYS A 48 -2.40 28.36 -54.85
N SER A 49 -1.16 27.89 -54.83
CA SER A 49 -0.85 26.48 -54.60
C SER A 49 -1.35 26.09 -53.21
N LEU A 50 -2.25 25.12 -53.17
CA LEU A 50 -2.68 24.47 -51.92
C LEU A 50 -1.51 24.05 -51.05
N GLN A 51 -0.35 23.73 -51.65
CA GLN A 51 0.90 23.40 -50.97
C GLN A 51 1.48 24.57 -50.15
N GLY A 52 1.28 25.82 -50.56
CA GLY A 52 1.73 27.01 -49.83
C GLY A 52 1.05 27.19 -48.46
N SER A 53 -0.17 26.67 -48.30
CA SER A 53 -0.91 26.72 -47.04
C SER A 53 -0.64 25.51 -46.12
N LEU A 54 -0.29 24.35 -46.70
CA LEU A 54 -0.05 23.12 -45.94
C LEU A 54 1.26 23.12 -45.15
N ILE A 55 2.32 23.71 -45.71
CA ILE A 55 3.65 23.75 -45.05
C ILE A 55 3.62 24.43 -43.66
N PRO A 56 3.07 25.67 -43.54
CA PRO A 56 3.00 26.30 -42.20
C PRO A 56 2.06 25.56 -41.23
N LEU A 57 1.00 24.93 -41.74
CA LEU A 57 0.09 24.15 -40.93
C LEU A 57 0.79 22.89 -40.32
N LEU A 58 1.54 22.16 -41.17
CA LEU A 58 2.32 21.00 -40.69
C LEU A 58 3.40 21.39 -39.68
N LYS A 59 4.09 22.52 -39.89
CA LYS A 59 5.06 23.08 -38.95
C LYS A 59 4.41 23.29 -37.57
N TRP A 60 3.26 23.97 -37.53
CA TRP A 60 2.57 24.26 -36.30
C TRP A 60 2.00 23.01 -35.64
N LEU A 61 1.47 22.08 -36.42
CA LEU A 61 0.98 20.80 -35.93
C LEU A 61 2.11 20.01 -35.23
N THR A 62 3.30 19.94 -35.85
CA THR A 62 4.49 19.30 -35.27
C THR A 62 4.86 19.91 -33.92
N ILE A 63 4.94 21.26 -33.86
CA ILE A 63 5.35 21.98 -32.64
C ILE A 63 4.33 21.75 -31.51
N ILE A 64 3.04 21.87 -31.80
CA ILE A 64 1.97 21.70 -30.80
C ILE A 64 1.95 20.27 -30.29
N CYS A 65 1.97 19.28 -31.17
CA CYS A 65 1.96 17.87 -30.77
C CYS A 65 3.22 17.49 -30.01
N ALA A 66 4.39 18.04 -30.37
CA ALA A 66 5.63 17.80 -29.60
C ALA A 66 5.57 18.40 -28.19
N ILE A 67 5.00 19.58 -28.01
CA ILE A 67 4.84 20.22 -26.70
C ILE A 67 3.82 19.47 -25.84
N ILE A 68 2.71 19.00 -26.45
CA ILE A 68 1.73 18.16 -25.75
C ILE A 68 2.38 16.84 -25.30
N ALA A 69 3.21 16.22 -26.13
CA ALA A 69 3.95 15.02 -25.75
C ALA A 69 4.91 15.27 -24.58
N LEU A 70 5.65 16.39 -24.63
CA LEU A 70 6.56 16.82 -23.56
C LEU A 70 5.83 17.10 -22.24
N SER A 71 4.61 17.64 -22.29
CA SER A 71 3.81 17.90 -21.08
C SER A 71 3.29 16.62 -20.41
N SER A 72 3.58 15.46 -21.00
CA SER A 72 3.28 14.11 -20.47
C SER A 72 1.83 13.97 -20.02
N PRO A 73 0.86 13.80 -20.96
CA PRO A 73 -0.52 13.50 -20.60
C PRO A 73 -0.60 12.16 -19.91
N ILE A 74 -1.18 12.13 -18.69
CA ILE A 74 -1.33 10.96 -17.85
C ILE A 74 -2.79 10.74 -17.47
N LYS A 75 -3.18 9.51 -17.33
CA LYS A 75 -4.44 9.08 -16.70
C LYS A 75 -4.12 8.44 -15.37
N GLU A 76 -4.65 9.00 -14.29
CA GLU A 76 -4.57 8.38 -12.98
C GLU A 76 -5.59 7.26 -12.91
N LEU A 77 -5.12 6.03 -12.96
CA LEU A 77 -5.96 4.86 -12.71
C LEU A 77 -6.20 4.76 -11.21
N ASN A 78 -7.46 4.92 -10.80
CA ASN A 78 -7.87 4.65 -9.43
C ASN A 78 -7.58 3.20 -9.09
N ILE A 79 -6.67 3.03 -8.20
CA ILE A 79 -5.87 1.86 -7.95
C ILE A 79 -6.65 0.64 -7.60
N ILE A 80 -6.23 -0.38 -8.22
CA ILE A 80 -6.17 -1.74 -7.72
C ILE A 80 -5.41 -1.72 -6.38
N LYS A 81 -6.11 -1.98 -5.30
CA LYS A 81 -5.50 -2.32 -4.01
C LYS A 81 -4.49 -3.43 -4.28
N ASN A 82 -3.22 -3.08 -4.30
CA ASN A 82 -2.21 -4.12 -4.36
C ASN A 82 -2.43 -5.05 -3.18
N LYS A 83 -2.54 -6.34 -3.45
CA LYS A 83 -2.63 -7.45 -2.49
C LYS A 83 -1.50 -7.46 -1.43
N LYS A 84 -0.57 -6.49 -1.51
CA LYS A 84 0.60 -6.32 -0.64
C LYS A 84 0.42 -5.29 0.50
N ASP A 85 -0.74 -4.64 0.62
CA ASP A 85 -1.00 -3.68 1.70
C ASP A 85 -1.58 -4.35 2.97
N GLY A 86 -1.45 -5.65 3.09
CA GLY A 86 -1.77 -6.40 4.29
C GLY A 86 -0.76 -6.15 5.41
N ILE A 87 -1.21 -6.38 6.64
CA ILE A 87 -0.40 -6.33 7.86
C ILE A 87 0.29 -7.68 8.05
N ASP A 88 1.59 -7.67 8.41
CA ASP A 88 2.22 -8.86 8.99
C ASP A 88 1.93 -8.90 10.48
N MET A 89 1.20 -9.92 10.89
CA MET A 89 0.68 -10.05 12.25
C MET A 89 1.04 -11.40 12.85
N ILE A 90 1.48 -11.41 14.11
CA ILE A 90 1.55 -12.63 14.92
C ILE A 90 0.48 -12.55 16.00
N VAL A 91 -0.35 -13.59 16.08
CA VAL A 91 -1.27 -13.81 17.18
C VAL A 91 -0.60 -14.79 18.14
N SER A 92 -0.30 -14.34 19.35
CA SER A 92 0.35 -15.12 20.40
C SER A 92 -0.67 -15.50 21.45
N LEU A 93 -0.94 -16.80 21.58
CA LEU A 93 -2.03 -17.37 22.37
C LEU A 93 -1.49 -18.10 23.60
N ASP A 94 -2.03 -17.77 24.76
CA ASP A 94 -1.78 -18.45 26.00
C ASP A 94 -2.53 -19.79 26.03
N THR A 95 -1.79 -20.89 26.26
CA THR A 95 -2.34 -22.23 26.45
C THR A 95 -2.04 -22.79 27.85
N SER A 96 -1.70 -21.92 28.80
CA SER A 96 -1.40 -22.28 30.18
C SER A 96 -2.61 -22.82 30.92
N ALA A 97 -2.38 -23.42 32.12
CA ALA A 97 -3.42 -24.05 32.91
C ALA A 97 -4.54 -23.09 33.33
N SER A 98 -4.26 -21.79 33.53
CA SER A 98 -5.23 -20.76 33.89
C SER A 98 -6.34 -20.59 32.85
N MET A 99 -6.06 -20.88 31.57
CA MET A 99 -7.04 -20.84 30.50
C MET A 99 -8.17 -21.89 30.60
N ARG A 100 -8.06 -22.83 31.55
CA ARG A 100 -9.16 -23.78 31.90
C ARG A 100 -10.29 -23.11 32.67
N ALA A 101 -10.08 -21.92 33.23
CA ALA A 101 -11.11 -21.22 34.02
C ALA A 101 -12.36 -20.95 33.19
N GLN A 102 -13.53 -21.17 33.81
CA GLN A 102 -14.86 -20.97 33.20
C GLN A 102 -15.44 -19.60 33.54
N GLY A 103 -16.63 -19.29 32.96
CA GLY A 103 -17.40 -18.09 33.30
C GLY A 103 -16.99 -16.83 32.52
N PHE A 104 -16.15 -16.93 31.50
CA PHE A 104 -15.79 -15.81 30.65
C PHE A 104 -16.89 -15.50 29.63
N ASN A 105 -17.68 -16.50 29.18
CA ASN A 105 -18.85 -16.32 28.35
C ASN A 105 -20.12 -16.29 29.21
N PRO A 106 -20.80 -15.14 29.36
CA PRO A 106 -22.04 -15.05 30.19
C PRO A 106 -23.20 -15.88 29.65
N LEU A 107 -23.20 -16.16 28.33
CA LEU A 107 -24.27 -16.93 27.65
C LEU A 107 -24.04 -18.43 27.75
N ASN A 108 -22.78 -18.85 27.94
CA ASN A 108 -22.44 -20.27 28.14
C ASN A 108 -21.32 -20.38 29.17
N THR A 109 -21.74 -20.50 30.43
CA THR A 109 -20.82 -20.55 31.59
C THR A 109 -20.01 -21.84 31.65
N SER A 110 -20.35 -22.89 30.91
CA SER A 110 -19.58 -24.14 30.84
C SER A 110 -18.34 -24.04 29.92
N GLN A 111 -18.27 -23.06 29.04
CA GLN A 111 -17.08 -22.83 28.23
C GLN A 111 -15.93 -22.31 29.09
N ASN A 112 -14.74 -22.84 28.84
CA ASN A 112 -13.51 -22.32 29.45
C ASN A 112 -12.97 -21.12 28.61
N ARG A 113 -12.03 -20.36 29.17
CA ARG A 113 -11.44 -19.17 28.51
C ARG A 113 -10.80 -19.53 27.19
N TRP A 114 -10.11 -20.66 27.09
CA TRP A 114 -9.47 -21.12 25.86
C TRP A 114 -10.47 -21.33 24.73
N GLN A 115 -11.56 -22.01 24.96
CA GLN A 115 -12.59 -22.26 23.94
C GLN A 115 -13.16 -20.95 23.38
N VAL A 116 -13.42 -19.98 24.29
CA VAL A 116 -13.90 -18.66 23.83
C VAL A 116 -12.86 -17.90 23.02
N VAL A 117 -11.59 -17.93 23.47
CA VAL A 117 -10.49 -17.29 22.72
C VAL A 117 -10.30 -17.96 21.36
N GLN A 118 -10.32 -19.28 21.30
CA GLN A 118 -10.16 -20.07 20.09
C GLN A 118 -11.24 -19.72 19.04
N GLU A 119 -12.51 -19.64 19.46
CA GLU A 119 -13.64 -19.27 18.62
C GLU A 119 -13.45 -17.85 18.04
N ILE A 120 -13.20 -16.86 18.90
CA ILE A 120 -13.07 -15.46 18.48
C ILE A 120 -11.83 -15.23 17.61
N VAL A 121 -10.72 -15.88 17.91
CA VAL A 121 -9.49 -15.78 17.10
C VAL A 121 -9.70 -16.41 15.71
N ASN A 122 -10.44 -17.52 15.63
CA ASN A 122 -10.81 -18.11 14.35
C ASN A 122 -11.64 -17.16 13.49
N ASP A 123 -12.65 -16.52 14.07
CA ASP A 123 -13.48 -15.53 13.37
C ASP A 123 -12.65 -14.31 12.93
N PHE A 124 -11.79 -13.82 13.81
CA PHE A 124 -10.89 -12.72 13.51
C PHE A 124 -9.94 -13.03 12.35
N ILE A 125 -9.28 -14.19 12.36
CA ILE A 125 -8.36 -14.61 11.30
C ILE A 125 -9.11 -14.81 9.98
N SER A 126 -10.28 -15.45 10.00
CA SER A 126 -11.09 -15.72 8.82
C SER A 126 -11.53 -14.44 8.11
N SER A 127 -11.81 -13.36 8.86
CA SER A 127 -12.22 -12.07 8.33
C SER A 127 -11.09 -11.30 7.61
N ARG A 128 -9.83 -11.72 7.80
CA ARG A 128 -8.63 -10.97 7.35
C ARG A 128 -7.99 -11.56 6.09
N VAL A 129 -8.66 -11.45 4.97
CA VAL A 129 -8.23 -12.07 3.70
C VAL A 129 -6.86 -11.58 3.22
N ASN A 130 -6.53 -10.31 3.45
CA ASN A 130 -5.32 -9.67 2.88
C ASN A 130 -4.12 -9.65 3.83
N ASP A 131 -4.31 -10.00 5.11
CA ASP A 131 -3.25 -9.94 6.11
C ASP A 131 -2.45 -11.25 6.14
N ASN A 132 -1.16 -11.13 6.39
CA ASN A 132 -0.26 -12.26 6.55
C ASN A 132 -0.16 -12.58 8.05
N ILE A 133 -0.77 -13.64 8.50
CA ILE A 133 -0.91 -13.96 9.92
C ILE A 133 -0.07 -15.19 10.29
N GLY A 134 0.64 -15.12 11.39
CA GLY A 134 1.28 -16.27 12.04
C GLY A 134 0.69 -16.51 13.42
N ILE A 135 0.81 -17.74 13.91
CA ILE A 135 0.27 -18.17 15.20
C ILE A 135 1.41 -18.72 16.05
N VAL A 136 1.59 -18.13 17.21
CA VAL A 136 2.52 -18.58 18.24
C VAL A 136 1.69 -18.98 19.46
N VAL A 137 1.98 -20.11 20.04
CA VAL A 137 1.34 -20.54 21.31
C VAL A 137 2.40 -20.64 22.40
N PHE A 138 2.00 -20.32 23.60
CA PHE A 138 2.90 -20.35 24.73
C PHE A 138 2.22 -20.92 25.98
N GLY A 139 3.05 -21.52 26.81
CA GLY A 139 2.79 -22.09 28.11
C GLY A 139 4.10 -22.03 28.89
N THR A 140 4.62 -23.16 29.39
CA THR A 140 5.99 -23.25 29.96
C THR A 140 7.05 -23.00 28.87
N SER A 141 6.77 -23.46 27.66
CA SER A 141 7.60 -23.27 26.47
C SER A 141 6.83 -22.45 25.41
N VAL A 142 7.50 -22.15 24.28
CA VAL A 142 6.91 -21.43 23.17
C VAL A 142 7.00 -22.26 21.90
N MET A 143 5.92 -22.32 21.13
CA MET A 143 5.87 -23.03 19.86
C MET A 143 5.25 -22.14 18.77
N THR A 144 5.83 -22.15 17.60
CA THR A 144 5.21 -21.56 16.39
C THR A 144 4.23 -22.58 15.82
N ALA A 145 2.93 -22.37 16.06
CA ALA A 145 1.88 -23.28 15.60
C ALA A 145 1.63 -23.09 14.08
N SER A 146 1.70 -21.85 13.60
CA SER A 146 1.63 -21.55 12.16
C SER A 146 2.64 -20.45 11.80
N PRO A 147 3.46 -20.64 10.75
CA PRO A 147 4.25 -19.54 10.22
C PRO A 147 3.33 -18.47 9.61
N LEU A 148 3.90 -17.32 9.26
CA LEU A 148 3.17 -16.28 8.53
C LEU A 148 2.61 -16.84 7.22
N SER A 149 1.28 -16.78 7.06
CA SER A 149 0.55 -17.33 5.92
C SER A 149 -0.69 -16.50 5.57
N TYR A 150 -1.07 -16.54 4.30
CA TYR A 150 -2.34 -16.02 3.79
C TYR A 150 -3.45 -17.08 3.77
N ASP A 151 -3.11 -18.36 4.02
CA ASP A 151 -4.08 -19.45 4.04
C ASP A 151 -4.84 -19.51 5.38
N LYS A 152 -5.95 -18.77 5.44
CA LYS A 152 -6.80 -18.68 6.62
C LYS A 152 -7.48 -20.00 6.97
N LYS A 153 -7.81 -20.80 5.94
CA LYS A 153 -8.45 -22.10 6.17
C LYS A 153 -7.51 -23.09 6.84
N ALA A 154 -6.24 -23.10 6.47
CA ALA A 154 -5.25 -23.92 7.15
C ALA A 154 -5.03 -23.43 8.58
N GLN A 155 -4.97 -22.11 8.79
CA GLN A 155 -4.74 -21.52 10.11
C GLN A 155 -5.89 -21.79 11.08
N THR A 156 -7.16 -21.70 10.67
CA THR A 156 -8.30 -22.04 11.53
C THR A 156 -8.28 -23.52 11.95
N LYS A 157 -7.95 -24.43 11.05
CA LYS A 157 -7.79 -25.87 11.39
C LYS A 157 -6.66 -26.10 12.41
N ILE A 158 -5.55 -25.37 12.28
CA ILE A 158 -4.45 -25.44 13.25
C ILE A 158 -4.95 -24.98 14.62
N ILE A 159 -5.62 -23.83 14.70
CA ILE A 159 -6.17 -23.32 15.97
C ILE A 159 -7.14 -24.31 16.61
N GLU A 160 -8.04 -24.92 15.83
CA GLU A 160 -8.98 -25.94 16.29
C GLU A 160 -8.30 -27.18 16.87
N SER A 161 -7.11 -27.52 16.39
CA SER A 161 -6.33 -28.65 16.88
C SER A 161 -5.52 -28.37 18.16
N LEU A 162 -5.37 -27.08 18.54
CA LEU A 162 -4.61 -26.69 19.72
C LEU A 162 -5.39 -26.92 21.00
N ASN A 163 -4.69 -27.38 22.03
CA ASN A 163 -5.27 -27.67 23.33
C ASN A 163 -4.49 -26.99 24.47
N ILE A 164 -5.17 -26.76 25.58
CA ILE A 164 -4.54 -26.25 26.80
C ILE A 164 -3.43 -27.22 27.27
N GLY A 165 -2.27 -26.65 27.64
CA GLY A 165 -1.13 -27.42 28.12
C GLY A 165 -0.24 -28.03 27.03
N ILE A 166 -0.53 -27.78 25.72
CA ILE A 166 0.27 -28.32 24.59
C ILE A 166 1.75 -27.95 24.68
N VAL A 167 2.07 -26.80 25.27
CA VAL A 167 3.44 -26.33 25.54
C VAL A 167 3.72 -26.12 27.03
N GLY A 168 2.95 -26.76 27.86
CA GLY A 168 3.07 -26.75 29.33
C GLY A 168 2.13 -25.75 30.01
N ASP A 169 2.08 -25.88 31.36
CA ASP A 169 1.04 -25.25 32.18
C ASP A 169 1.37 -23.84 32.70
N LYS A 170 2.64 -23.41 32.64
CA LYS A 170 3.08 -22.08 33.08
C LYS A 170 2.90 -21.04 31.92
N THR A 171 3.26 -19.78 32.17
CA THR A 171 3.06 -18.68 31.25
C THR A 171 4.40 -18.04 30.88
N ALA A 172 4.94 -18.31 29.66
CA ALA A 172 6.17 -17.72 29.13
C ALA A 172 5.87 -16.62 28.09
N LEU A 173 5.14 -15.58 28.52
CA LEU A 173 4.67 -14.50 27.67
C LEU A 173 5.83 -13.75 26.99
N ILE A 174 6.84 -13.32 27.74
CA ILE A 174 7.95 -12.52 27.19
C ILE A 174 8.74 -13.31 26.15
N ASN A 175 8.94 -14.63 26.40
CA ASN A 175 9.59 -15.51 25.43
C ASN A 175 8.75 -15.64 24.14
N SER A 176 7.42 -15.67 24.24
CA SER A 176 6.53 -15.74 23.07
C SER A 176 6.61 -14.48 22.22
N ILE A 177 6.69 -13.31 22.87
CA ILE A 177 6.89 -12.03 22.16
C ILE A 177 8.27 -12.01 21.49
N ALA A 178 9.32 -12.47 22.14
CA ALA A 178 10.66 -12.56 21.54
C ALA A 178 10.66 -13.47 20.28
N THR A 179 9.99 -14.60 20.35
CA THR A 179 9.80 -15.53 19.22
C THR A 179 9.02 -14.85 18.09
N SER A 180 7.94 -14.16 18.43
CA SER A 180 7.11 -13.40 17.47
C SER A 180 7.90 -12.30 16.78
N ILE A 181 8.74 -11.56 17.51
CA ILE A 181 9.65 -10.55 16.93
C ILE A 181 10.63 -11.21 15.98
N ASN A 182 11.18 -12.37 16.35
CA ASN A 182 12.15 -13.09 15.50
C ASN A 182 11.54 -13.50 14.16
N ILE A 183 10.25 -13.86 14.12
CA ILE A 183 9.51 -14.16 12.89
C ILE A 183 9.29 -12.90 12.05
N LEU A 184 8.91 -11.77 12.68
CA LEU A 184 8.55 -10.54 12.00
C LEU A 184 9.75 -9.70 11.56
N LYS A 185 10.93 -9.82 12.20
CA LYS A 185 12.08 -8.95 11.94
C LYS A 185 12.60 -9.02 10.51
N GLN A 186 12.43 -10.18 9.83
CA GLN A 186 12.89 -10.40 8.47
C GLN A 186 11.90 -9.92 7.40
N LYS A 187 10.72 -9.42 7.81
CA LYS A 187 9.71 -8.95 6.87
C LYS A 187 9.88 -7.47 6.56
N GLU A 188 9.73 -7.11 5.29
CA GLU A 188 9.90 -5.74 4.79
C GLU A 188 8.60 -4.92 4.80
N THR A 189 7.49 -5.51 5.28
CA THR A 189 6.20 -4.83 5.38
C THR A 189 6.26 -3.60 6.29
N LYS A 190 5.50 -2.56 5.92
CA LYS A 190 5.47 -1.29 6.65
C LYS A 190 4.83 -1.42 8.05
N THR A 191 3.83 -2.30 8.18
CA THR A 191 3.09 -2.49 9.43
C THR A 191 3.28 -3.91 9.94
N LYS A 192 3.92 -4.04 11.10
CA LYS A 192 4.17 -5.29 11.81
C LYS A 192 3.59 -5.20 13.20
N ILE A 193 2.72 -6.16 13.56
CA ILE A 193 2.07 -6.17 14.87
C ILE A 193 2.13 -7.55 15.51
N ILE A 194 2.15 -7.56 16.84
CA ILE A 194 1.97 -8.74 17.68
C ILE A 194 0.73 -8.49 18.53
N ILE A 195 -0.18 -9.45 18.57
CA ILE A 195 -1.33 -9.46 19.47
C ILE A 195 -1.12 -10.63 20.45
N ALA A 196 -0.81 -10.32 21.69
CA ALA A 196 -0.65 -11.32 22.73
C ALA A 196 -1.89 -11.38 23.60
N ILE A 197 -2.42 -12.58 23.79
CA ILE A 197 -3.62 -12.84 24.61
C ILE A 197 -3.21 -13.75 25.76
N THR A 198 -3.47 -13.30 26.99
CA THR A 198 -3.16 -14.05 28.22
C THR A 198 -4.16 -13.73 29.32
N ASP A 199 -4.36 -14.65 30.23
CA ASP A 199 -5.13 -14.46 31.44
C ASP A 199 -4.26 -14.48 32.72
N GLY A 200 -2.92 -14.60 32.51
CA GLY A 200 -1.96 -14.74 33.60
C GLY A 200 -0.79 -13.79 33.55
N GLU A 201 -0.01 -13.81 34.64
CA GLU A 201 1.27 -13.12 34.71
C GLU A 201 2.37 -13.98 34.09
N ASP A 202 3.44 -13.33 33.61
CA ASP A 202 4.61 -14.06 33.12
C ASP A 202 5.36 -14.75 34.25
N THR A 203 5.38 -16.09 34.22
CA THR A 203 5.93 -16.94 35.28
C THR A 203 7.07 -17.85 34.82
N ALA A 204 7.32 -17.94 33.52
CA ALA A 204 8.27 -18.89 32.95
C ALA A 204 9.22 -18.30 31.91
N SER A 205 9.17 -17.00 31.64
CA SER A 205 10.10 -16.39 30.70
C SER A 205 11.51 -16.22 31.27
N ASN A 206 12.49 -16.49 30.44
CA ASN A 206 13.91 -16.30 30.74
C ASN A 206 14.48 -15.01 30.14
N ILE A 207 13.76 -14.37 29.21
CA ILE A 207 14.18 -13.16 28.52
C ILE A 207 13.67 -11.94 29.29
N PRO A 208 14.54 -10.95 29.61
CA PRO A 208 14.10 -9.74 30.27
C PRO A 208 13.17 -8.90 29.36
N LEU A 209 12.11 -8.33 29.93
CA LEU A 209 11.15 -7.47 29.24
C LEU A 209 11.84 -6.32 28.49
N SER A 210 12.85 -5.69 29.10
CA SER A 210 13.61 -4.59 28.50
C SER A 210 14.29 -4.95 27.16
N VAL A 211 14.73 -6.20 27.02
CA VAL A 211 15.34 -6.71 25.78
C VAL A 211 14.29 -6.80 24.68
N VAL A 212 13.13 -7.36 24.99
CA VAL A 212 12.03 -7.53 24.02
C VAL A 212 11.49 -6.19 23.56
N VAL A 213 11.33 -5.23 24.46
CA VAL A 213 10.92 -3.87 24.12
C VAL A 213 11.94 -3.17 23.19
N LYS A 214 13.24 -3.30 23.49
CA LYS A 214 14.30 -2.75 22.62
C LYS A 214 14.25 -3.37 21.22
N LEU A 215 14.05 -4.68 21.13
CA LEU A 215 13.91 -5.37 19.84
C LEU A 215 12.66 -4.94 19.09
N ALA A 216 11.51 -4.82 19.74
CA ALA A 216 10.27 -4.34 19.13
C ALA A 216 10.45 -2.94 18.53
N LYS A 217 11.07 -2.01 19.27
CA LYS A 217 11.40 -0.67 18.79
C LYS A 217 12.35 -0.71 17.59
N LYS A 218 13.43 -1.50 17.68
CA LYS A 218 14.43 -1.61 16.60
C LYS A 218 13.83 -2.07 15.29
N TYR A 219 12.87 -3.00 15.32
CA TYR A 219 12.23 -3.56 14.12
C TYR A 219 10.89 -2.92 13.77
N ASN A 220 10.51 -1.84 14.49
CA ASN A 220 9.24 -1.12 14.31
C ASN A 220 8.01 -2.05 14.40
N ILE A 221 8.00 -2.91 15.43
CA ILE A 221 6.93 -3.87 15.71
C ILE A 221 6.11 -3.33 16.88
N LYS A 222 4.80 -3.16 16.70
CA LYS A 222 3.88 -2.78 17.76
C LYS A 222 3.34 -4.01 18.45
N ILE A 223 3.25 -3.95 19.78
CA ILE A 223 2.75 -5.04 20.59
C ILE A 223 1.43 -4.61 21.23
N TYR A 224 0.37 -5.30 20.87
CA TYR A 224 -0.93 -5.21 21.51
C TYR A 224 -1.06 -6.36 22.50
N THR A 225 -1.51 -6.07 23.72
CA THR A 225 -1.74 -7.07 24.73
C THR A 225 -3.20 -7.08 25.14
N ILE A 226 -3.78 -8.25 25.27
CA ILE A 226 -5.16 -8.46 25.69
C ILE A 226 -5.15 -9.33 26.95
N ALA A 227 -5.49 -8.72 28.05
CA ALA A 227 -5.67 -9.42 29.34
C ALA A 227 -7.08 -9.98 29.44
N ILE A 228 -7.23 -11.25 29.77
CA ILE A 228 -8.52 -11.92 29.97
C ILE A 228 -8.84 -12.03 31.47
N GLY A 229 -9.99 -11.45 31.83
CA GLY A 229 -10.45 -11.47 33.23
C GLY A 229 -9.67 -10.48 34.10
N ARG A 230 -9.65 -10.78 35.43
CA ARG A 230 -8.94 -9.95 36.41
C ARG A 230 -7.53 -10.48 36.58
N THR A 231 -6.58 -9.83 35.94
CA THR A 231 -5.14 -10.14 36.07
C THR A 231 -4.35 -8.83 36.24
N ASN A 232 -3.13 -8.97 36.78
CA ASN A 232 -2.22 -7.84 36.88
C ASN A 232 -1.72 -7.44 35.46
N THR A 233 -2.05 -6.23 35.05
CA THR A 233 -1.74 -5.74 33.71
C THR A 233 -0.48 -4.89 33.67
N SER A 234 0.26 -4.74 34.75
CA SER A 234 1.43 -3.85 34.81
C SER A 234 2.50 -4.18 33.75
N THR A 235 2.89 -5.46 33.69
CA THR A 235 3.85 -5.97 32.69
C THR A 235 3.31 -5.82 31.26
N LEU A 236 2.03 -6.13 31.04
CA LEU A 236 1.36 -6.00 29.75
C LEU A 236 1.34 -4.54 29.28
N HIS A 237 1.00 -3.63 30.20
CA HIS A 237 0.97 -2.20 29.90
C HIS A 237 2.36 -1.65 29.58
N GLN A 238 3.38 -2.06 30.33
CA GLN A 238 4.75 -1.65 30.05
C GLN A 238 5.23 -2.15 28.69
N LEU A 239 4.92 -3.41 28.36
CA LEU A 239 5.28 -4.04 27.08
C LEU A 239 4.63 -3.32 25.89
N SER A 240 3.32 -3.09 25.95
CA SER A 240 2.57 -2.49 24.85
C SER A 240 2.87 -1.00 24.68
N SER A 241 2.83 -0.21 25.77
CA SER A 241 3.05 1.24 25.71
C SER A 241 4.44 1.60 25.19
N GLN A 242 5.46 0.88 25.63
CA GLN A 242 6.83 1.12 25.19
C GLN A 242 7.10 0.67 23.75
N SER A 243 6.30 -0.22 23.17
CA SER A 243 6.41 -0.65 21.76
C SER A 243 5.51 0.12 20.79
N GLY A 244 4.74 1.10 21.28
CA GLY A 244 3.80 1.88 20.48
C GLY A 244 2.46 1.21 20.21
N GLY A 245 2.14 0.13 20.95
CA GLY A 245 0.84 -0.52 20.98
C GLY A 245 -0.03 -0.07 22.15
N LYS A 246 -1.01 -0.90 22.53
CA LYS A 246 -1.93 -0.67 23.65
C LYS A 246 -2.26 -1.96 24.37
N THR A 247 -2.57 -1.85 25.67
CA THR A 247 -3.14 -2.94 26.47
C THR A 247 -4.65 -2.77 26.53
N PHE A 248 -5.34 -3.88 26.39
CA PHE A 248 -6.78 -4.00 26.56
C PHE A 248 -7.09 -5.03 27.63
N VAL A 249 -8.26 -4.90 28.26
CA VAL A 249 -8.77 -5.87 29.23
C VAL A 249 -10.14 -6.34 28.75
N ALA A 250 -10.30 -7.65 28.62
CA ALA A 250 -11.55 -8.28 28.27
C ALA A 250 -12.10 -9.04 29.46
N TYR A 251 -13.30 -8.71 29.92
CA TYR A 251 -14.01 -9.42 30.99
C TYR A 251 -15.06 -10.36 30.41
N THR A 252 -15.45 -10.15 29.16
CA THR A 252 -16.47 -10.94 28.46
C THR A 252 -16.04 -11.24 27.03
N GLN A 253 -16.69 -12.24 26.43
CA GLN A 253 -16.56 -12.54 25.01
C GLN A 253 -16.79 -11.29 24.13
N LYS A 254 -17.81 -10.49 24.45
CA LYS A 254 -18.15 -9.27 23.70
C LYS A 254 -17.02 -8.23 23.74
N ASP A 255 -16.34 -8.08 24.88
CA ASP A 255 -15.20 -7.17 25.00
C ASP A 255 -14.07 -7.58 24.06
N LEU A 256 -13.78 -8.88 23.98
CA LEU A 256 -12.73 -9.41 23.13
C LEU A 256 -13.00 -9.12 21.64
N VAL A 257 -14.24 -9.32 21.18
CA VAL A 257 -14.65 -8.95 19.80
C VAL A 257 -14.49 -7.46 19.55
N ASN A 258 -14.90 -6.61 20.49
CA ASN A 258 -14.76 -5.16 20.37
C ASN A 258 -13.29 -4.73 20.31
N ILE A 259 -12.43 -5.34 21.11
CA ILE A 259 -10.98 -5.05 21.12
C ILE A 259 -10.37 -5.34 19.76
N TYR A 260 -10.69 -6.46 19.14
CA TYR A 260 -10.22 -6.78 17.79
C TYR A 260 -10.67 -5.76 16.76
N ASN A 261 -11.91 -5.30 16.83
CA ASN A 261 -12.42 -4.24 15.97
C ASN A 261 -11.67 -2.91 16.16
N VAL A 262 -11.29 -2.58 17.39
CA VAL A 262 -10.50 -1.37 17.68
C VAL A 262 -9.08 -1.50 17.11
N ILE A 263 -8.40 -2.63 17.31
CA ILE A 263 -7.06 -2.88 16.74
C ILE A 263 -7.12 -2.78 15.21
N ASP A 264 -8.15 -3.35 14.60
CA ASP A 264 -8.36 -3.28 13.15
C ASP A 264 -8.44 -1.85 12.64
N LYS A 265 -9.26 -1.02 13.28
CA LYS A 265 -9.40 0.41 12.92
C LYS A 265 -8.08 1.17 13.11
N LEU A 266 -7.33 0.92 14.19
CA LEU A 266 -6.07 1.61 14.48
C LEU A 266 -4.99 1.31 13.44
N GLU A 267 -4.94 0.10 12.90
CA GLU A 267 -3.90 -0.28 11.95
C GLU A 267 -4.31 -0.07 10.48
N LYS A 268 -5.59 -0.26 10.12
CA LYS A 268 -6.09 0.02 8.76
C LYS A 268 -6.04 1.49 8.39
N SER A 269 -6.34 2.39 9.34
CA SER A 269 -6.29 3.84 9.08
C SER A 269 -4.91 4.36 8.65
N LYS A 270 -3.83 3.62 8.96
CA LYS A 270 -2.46 3.95 8.55
C LYS A 270 -2.11 3.45 7.14
N ILE A 271 -2.80 2.41 6.66
CA ILE A 271 -2.60 1.83 5.32
C ILE A 271 -3.28 2.70 4.25
N GLU A 272 -4.44 3.28 4.54
CA GLU A 272 -5.17 4.15 3.60
C GLU A 272 -4.43 5.43 3.21
N GLN A 273 -3.43 5.87 3.98
CA GLN A 273 -2.61 7.05 3.67
C GLN A 273 -1.56 6.80 2.56
N ASN A 274 -1.35 5.56 2.14
CA ASN A 274 -0.38 5.21 1.09
C ASN A 274 -1.07 4.69 -0.18
N LYS A 275 -1.93 5.52 -0.78
CA LYS A 275 -2.46 5.23 -2.13
C LYS A 275 -1.32 5.32 -3.15
N ILE A 276 -0.92 4.20 -3.72
CA ILE A 276 -0.04 4.20 -4.89
C ILE A 276 -0.90 4.55 -6.09
N VAL A 277 -0.70 5.73 -6.66
CA VAL A 277 -1.36 6.15 -7.89
C VAL A 277 -0.59 5.52 -9.05
N VAL A 278 -1.18 4.55 -9.74
CA VAL A 278 -0.63 4.03 -10.98
C VAL A 278 -0.97 5.04 -12.08
N LYS A 279 0.06 5.58 -12.72
CA LYS A 279 -0.08 6.53 -13.81
C LYS A 279 0.07 5.78 -15.14
N GLU A 280 -0.89 5.94 -16.02
CA GLU A 280 -0.80 5.49 -17.40
C GLU A 280 -0.40 6.67 -18.28
N TYR A 281 0.65 6.52 -19.07
CA TYR A 281 1.25 7.58 -19.86
C TYR A 281 0.75 7.51 -21.30
N TYR A 282 0.28 8.65 -21.82
CA TYR A 282 -0.26 8.79 -23.19
C TYR A 282 0.60 9.66 -24.11
N PHE A 283 1.82 10.04 -23.70
CA PHE A 283 2.70 10.94 -24.43
C PHE A 283 3.10 10.43 -25.83
N PHE A 284 3.10 9.13 -26.05
CA PHE A 284 3.52 8.55 -27.32
C PHE A 284 2.52 8.80 -28.45
N TYR A 285 1.22 8.99 -28.18
CA TYR A 285 0.24 9.31 -29.23
C TYR A 285 0.52 10.67 -29.89
N PRO A 286 0.60 11.78 -29.15
CA PRO A 286 0.96 13.05 -29.76
C PRO A 286 2.40 13.06 -30.31
N LEU A 287 3.32 12.27 -29.76
CA LEU A 287 4.68 12.14 -30.29
C LEU A 287 4.71 11.50 -31.67
N ILE A 288 3.94 10.45 -31.92
CA ILE A 288 3.82 9.80 -33.23
C ILE A 288 3.26 10.79 -34.24
N VAL A 289 2.21 11.54 -33.91
CA VAL A 289 1.61 12.54 -34.76
C VAL A 289 2.62 13.64 -35.10
N ALA A 290 3.38 14.12 -34.13
CA ALA A 290 4.44 15.10 -34.32
C ALA A 290 5.51 14.58 -35.28
N PHE A 291 5.95 13.34 -35.10
CA PHE A 291 6.98 12.73 -35.95
C PHE A 291 6.53 12.57 -37.41
N LEU A 292 5.31 12.05 -37.64
CA LEU A 292 4.75 11.90 -38.98
C LEU A 292 4.54 13.25 -39.66
N SER A 293 4.05 14.25 -38.90
CA SER A 293 3.88 15.61 -39.40
C SER A 293 5.21 16.26 -39.79
N LEU A 294 6.28 16.01 -38.99
CA LEU A 294 7.62 16.49 -39.28
C LEU A 294 8.18 15.87 -40.58
N LEU A 295 8.07 14.55 -40.72
CA LEU A 295 8.52 13.86 -41.95
C LEU A 295 7.80 14.40 -43.19
N PHE A 296 6.49 14.63 -43.10
CA PHE A 296 5.71 15.14 -44.21
C PHE A 296 6.05 16.62 -44.53
N PHE A 297 6.28 17.40 -43.47
CA PHE A 297 6.78 18.78 -43.61
C PHE A 297 8.13 18.84 -44.36
N VAL A 298 9.09 18.00 -43.95
CA VAL A 298 10.43 17.94 -44.56
C VAL A 298 10.31 17.49 -46.03
N TYR A 299 9.48 16.47 -46.31
CA TYR A 299 9.25 15.98 -47.66
C TYR A 299 8.68 17.06 -48.57
N LEU A 300 7.64 17.79 -48.15
CA LEU A 300 7.02 18.85 -48.96
C LEU A 300 7.95 20.05 -49.14
N LYS A 301 8.74 20.39 -48.12
CA LYS A 301 9.71 21.47 -48.20
C LYS A 301 10.82 21.15 -49.22
N ASN A 302 11.41 19.96 -49.13
CA ASN A 302 12.49 19.51 -50.01
C ASN A 302 12.01 19.45 -51.49
N ARG A 303 10.79 18.93 -51.70
CA ARG A 303 10.20 18.90 -53.09
C ARG A 303 9.99 20.29 -53.67
N ARG A 304 9.80 21.32 -52.83
CA ARG A 304 9.63 22.71 -53.27
C ARG A 304 10.97 23.38 -53.63
N GLU A 305 12.08 22.94 -53.03
CA GLU A 305 13.43 23.49 -53.31
C GLU A 305 14.08 22.81 -54.54
N THR A 306 13.53 21.68 -55.00
CA THR A 306 14.03 20.92 -56.17
C THR A 306 13.25 21.20 -57.46
N LEU A 307 12.17 21.97 -57.42
CA LEU A 307 11.40 22.47 -58.54
C LEU A 307 11.63 23.98 -58.73
#